data_c8e3e8568f46327ec49699c984c7bc4d
#
_entry.id   c8e3e8568f46327ec49699c984c7bc4d
#
_cell.length_a   1.000
_cell.length_b   1.000
_cell.length_c   1.000
_cell.angle_alpha   90.00
_cell.angle_beta   90.00
_cell.angle_gamma   90.00
#
_symmetry.space_group_name_H-M   'P 1'
#
loop_
_entity.id
_entity.type
_entity.pdbx_description
1 polymer ?
#
loop_
_entity_poly.entity_id
_entity_poly.type
_entity_poly.pdbx_seq_one_letter_code
_entity_poly.pdbx_strand_id
1 'polypeptide(L)'
;MARLPRLIVPHSPHHVVQRGHDQTAIFRDAEDVAKFTAWLRESARHYKVAIHAYILLPGQFQLLATPADSDGLGAALQRTGRYYVPWFNAKYGRSGSLFGGRFKTAVIEAGAFFLQCCQYIECVASREGGDALQSSYAHHIGLHIDPLIADHALYWALGNTPFQREAAYKLTCERALTAAQMHAIEASVLKGWPLGGDAFKAALAKRTTQQVLPAKRGRPAKARPSDSVPN
;
A
#
# COMPACT_ATOMS: atom_id res chain seq x y z
N MET A 1 21.56 -10.40 9.45
CA MET A 1 20.21 -10.95 9.74
C MET A 1 19.43 -11.08 8.45
N ALA A 2 18.81 -12.23 8.18
CA ALA A 2 17.93 -12.40 7.05
C ALA A 2 16.72 -11.48 7.21
N ARG A 3 16.37 -10.74 6.15
CA ARG A 3 15.24 -9.81 6.16
C ARG A 3 13.93 -10.59 6.09
N LEU A 4 13.02 -10.35 7.02
CA LEU A 4 11.73 -11.04 7.06
C LEU A 4 10.98 -10.90 5.71
N PRO A 5 10.28 -11.97 5.26
CA PRO A 5 9.39 -11.88 4.11
C PRO A 5 8.24 -10.89 4.40
N ARG A 6 7.67 -10.31 3.33
CA ARG A 6 6.49 -9.46 3.47
C ARG A 6 5.26 -10.30 3.77
N LEU A 7 4.43 -9.84 4.70
CA LEU A 7 3.14 -10.44 4.93
C LEU A 7 2.19 -10.03 3.78
N ILE A 8 1.92 -10.97 2.88
CA ILE A 8 0.92 -10.80 1.82
C ILE A 8 -0.20 -11.81 2.06
N VAL A 9 -1.42 -11.30 2.17
CA VAL A 9 -2.63 -12.09 2.44
C VAL A 9 -3.56 -12.00 1.23
N PRO A 10 -3.80 -13.09 0.51
CA PRO A 10 -4.73 -13.10 -0.62
C PRO A 10 -6.11 -12.55 -0.23
N HIS A 11 -6.74 -11.87 -1.18
CA HIS A 11 -8.08 -11.29 -1.04
C HIS A 11 -8.23 -10.26 0.10
N SER A 12 -7.11 -9.72 0.58
CA SER A 12 -7.11 -8.64 1.58
C SER A 12 -6.44 -7.40 1.01
N PRO A 13 -6.93 -6.19 1.31
CA PRO A 13 -6.28 -4.96 0.83
C PRO A 13 -4.92 -4.77 1.49
N HIS A 14 -3.98 -4.25 0.71
CA HIS A 14 -2.62 -3.93 1.15
C HIS A 14 -2.31 -2.48 0.80
N HIS A 15 -1.86 -1.72 1.78
CA HIS A 15 -1.22 -0.44 1.52
C HIS A 15 0.23 -0.68 1.11
N VAL A 16 0.64 -0.10 0.00
CA VAL A 16 1.98 -0.22 -0.60
C VAL A 16 2.60 1.16 -0.71
N VAL A 17 3.87 1.28 -0.35
CA VAL A 17 4.69 2.49 -0.54
C VAL A 17 6.02 2.10 -1.16
N GLN A 18 6.38 2.77 -2.25
CA GLN A 18 7.69 2.66 -2.88
C GLN A 18 8.29 4.05 -3.06
N ARG A 19 9.51 4.23 -2.61
CA ARG A 19 10.26 5.49 -2.71
C ARG A 19 11.42 5.36 -3.68
N GLY A 20 11.82 6.48 -4.26
CA GLY A 20 13.07 6.59 -5.01
C GLY A 20 14.29 6.36 -4.12
N HIS A 21 15.39 5.93 -4.74
CA HIS A 21 16.68 5.79 -4.06
C HIS A 21 17.22 7.19 -3.72
N ASP A 22 17.68 7.39 -2.50
CA ASP A 22 18.23 8.66 -2.01
C ASP A 22 17.35 9.89 -2.36
N GLN A 23 16.03 9.73 -2.16
CA GLN A 23 15.02 10.76 -2.45
C GLN A 23 14.98 11.20 -3.91
N THR A 24 15.60 10.45 -4.80
CA THR A 24 15.57 10.75 -6.24
C THR A 24 14.13 10.75 -6.76
N ALA A 25 13.82 11.73 -7.61
CA ALA A 25 12.55 11.73 -8.34
C ALA A 25 12.45 10.50 -9.23
N ILE A 26 11.37 9.74 -9.06
CA ILE A 26 11.02 8.55 -9.85
C ILE A 26 10.01 8.89 -10.95
N PHE A 27 9.43 10.08 -10.90
CA PHE A 27 8.62 10.69 -11.96
C PHE A 27 9.06 12.15 -12.10
N ARG A 28 9.32 12.61 -13.32
CA ARG A 28 9.78 13.98 -13.62
C ARG A 28 8.83 14.72 -14.53
N ASP A 29 8.06 14.01 -15.35
CA ASP A 29 7.11 14.58 -16.30
C ASP A 29 5.89 13.67 -16.51
N ALA A 30 4.94 14.15 -17.30
CA ALA A 30 3.70 13.44 -17.59
C ALA A 30 3.92 12.13 -18.39
N GLU A 31 4.99 12.03 -19.18
CA GLU A 31 5.32 10.82 -19.92
C GLU A 31 5.76 9.70 -18.97
N ASP A 32 6.54 10.03 -17.94
CA ASP A 32 6.96 9.08 -16.89
C ASP A 32 5.74 8.48 -16.19
N VAL A 33 4.78 9.34 -15.84
CA VAL A 33 3.51 8.95 -15.21
C VAL A 33 2.72 8.03 -16.15
N ALA A 34 2.55 8.42 -17.41
CA ALA A 34 1.79 7.65 -18.40
C ALA A 34 2.41 6.27 -18.65
N LYS A 35 3.73 6.18 -18.78
CA LYS A 35 4.44 4.90 -18.97
C LYS A 35 4.31 4.01 -17.75
N PHE A 36 4.54 4.56 -16.55
CA PHE A 36 4.44 3.81 -15.32
C PHE A 36 3.03 3.24 -15.10
N THR A 37 1.99 4.06 -15.24
CA THR A 37 0.59 3.64 -15.06
C THR A 37 0.15 2.61 -16.09
N ALA A 38 0.62 2.72 -17.34
CA ALA A 38 0.36 1.72 -18.39
C ALA A 38 0.96 0.35 -18.01
N TRP A 39 2.23 0.29 -17.63
CA TRP A 39 2.87 -0.96 -17.20
C TRP A 39 2.34 -1.50 -15.88
N LEU A 40 1.98 -0.62 -14.95
CA LEU A 40 1.34 -1.02 -13.69
C LEU A 40 -0.01 -1.68 -13.96
N ARG A 41 -0.86 -1.08 -14.82
CA ARG A 41 -2.16 -1.63 -15.22
C ARG A 41 -2.04 -3.00 -15.87
N GLU A 42 -1.11 -3.14 -16.83
CA GLU A 42 -0.86 -4.42 -17.50
C GLU A 42 -0.38 -5.49 -16.51
N SER A 43 0.56 -5.12 -15.62
CA SER A 43 1.11 -6.03 -14.62
C SER A 43 0.06 -6.42 -13.58
N ALA A 44 -0.74 -5.48 -13.09
CA ALA A 44 -1.82 -5.71 -12.14
C ALA A 44 -2.86 -6.68 -12.72
N ARG A 45 -3.28 -6.48 -13.99
CA ARG A 45 -4.19 -7.39 -14.68
C ARG A 45 -3.60 -8.79 -14.85
N HIS A 46 -2.33 -8.89 -15.26
CA HIS A 46 -1.65 -10.17 -15.49
C HIS A 46 -1.55 -11.00 -14.20
N TYR A 47 -1.22 -10.37 -13.08
CA TYR A 47 -1.06 -11.02 -11.78
C TYR A 47 -2.31 -10.95 -10.89
N LYS A 48 -3.47 -10.60 -11.46
CA LYS A 48 -4.76 -10.53 -10.75
C LYS A 48 -4.69 -9.71 -9.46
N VAL A 49 -4.11 -8.53 -9.56
CA VAL A 49 -4.06 -7.54 -8.48
C VAL A 49 -5.07 -6.44 -8.78
N ALA A 50 -6.09 -6.28 -7.94
CA ALA A 50 -7.01 -5.16 -8.03
C ALA A 50 -6.39 -3.93 -7.35
N ILE A 51 -6.27 -2.81 -8.06
CA ILE A 51 -5.79 -1.54 -7.51
C ILE A 51 -7.02 -0.69 -7.21
N HIS A 52 -7.15 -0.24 -5.97
CA HIS A 52 -8.33 0.46 -5.48
C HIS A 52 -8.10 1.97 -5.32
N ALA A 53 -6.90 2.37 -4.93
CA ALA A 53 -6.49 3.75 -4.83
C ALA A 53 -5.00 3.90 -5.10
N TYR A 54 -4.58 5.04 -5.61
CA TYR A 54 -3.16 5.35 -5.76
C TYR A 54 -2.88 6.85 -5.76
N ILE A 55 -1.61 7.18 -5.53
CA ILE A 55 -1.04 8.49 -5.80
C ILE A 55 0.38 8.33 -6.32
N LEU A 56 0.75 9.16 -7.29
CA LEU A 56 2.08 9.31 -7.82
C LEU A 56 2.61 10.69 -7.47
N LEU A 57 3.71 10.71 -6.72
CA LEU A 57 4.44 11.91 -6.32
C LEU A 57 5.84 11.87 -6.95
N PRO A 58 6.52 12.99 -7.13
CA PRO A 58 7.85 12.98 -7.76
C PRO A 58 8.80 11.92 -7.21
N GLY A 59 8.88 11.75 -5.89
CA GLY A 59 9.83 10.84 -5.22
C GLY A 59 9.26 9.51 -4.74
N GLN A 60 7.96 9.26 -4.87
CA GLN A 60 7.32 8.04 -4.37
C GLN A 60 6.00 7.74 -5.07
N PHE A 61 5.55 6.49 -4.96
CA PHE A 61 4.14 6.17 -5.19
C PHE A 61 3.56 5.37 -4.03
N GLN A 62 2.25 5.49 -3.87
CA GLN A 62 1.48 4.71 -2.91
C GLN A 62 0.31 4.05 -3.61
N LEU A 63 -0.04 2.83 -3.21
CA LEU A 63 -1.17 2.07 -3.75
C LEU A 63 -1.97 1.45 -2.60
N LEU A 64 -3.28 1.33 -2.79
CA LEU A 64 -4.12 0.38 -2.06
C LEU A 64 -4.53 -0.71 -3.04
N ALA A 65 -4.12 -1.95 -2.80
CA ALA A 65 -4.29 -3.04 -3.76
C ALA A 65 -4.63 -4.36 -3.09
N THR A 66 -5.48 -5.17 -3.74
CA THR A 66 -5.87 -6.51 -3.28
C THR A 66 -5.34 -7.56 -4.27
N PRO A 67 -4.38 -8.40 -3.87
CA PRO A 67 -3.91 -9.51 -4.68
C PRO A 67 -4.84 -10.73 -4.59
N ALA A 68 -4.95 -11.50 -5.66
CA ALA A 68 -5.68 -12.76 -5.66
C ALA A 68 -4.89 -13.91 -4.99
N ASP A 69 -3.56 -13.81 -4.98
CA ASP A 69 -2.65 -14.80 -4.38
C ASP A 69 -1.50 -14.12 -3.60
N SER A 70 -0.67 -14.92 -2.91
CA SER A 70 0.42 -14.42 -2.06
C SER A 70 1.58 -13.78 -2.84
N ASP A 71 1.76 -14.13 -4.10
CA ASP A 71 2.90 -13.69 -4.91
C ASP A 71 2.54 -12.55 -5.87
N GLY A 72 1.25 -12.42 -6.21
CA GLY A 72 0.74 -11.53 -7.24
C GLY A 72 1.16 -10.07 -7.06
N LEU A 73 1.04 -9.53 -5.84
CA LEU A 73 1.43 -8.15 -5.56
C LEU A 73 2.94 -7.91 -5.79
N GLY A 74 3.76 -8.85 -5.31
CA GLY A 74 5.20 -8.80 -5.51
C GLY A 74 5.60 -8.89 -6.99
N ALA A 75 5.00 -9.85 -7.70
CA ALA A 75 5.25 -10.10 -9.11
C ALA A 75 4.78 -8.93 -10.00
N ALA A 76 3.61 -8.34 -9.70
CA ALA A 76 3.09 -7.18 -10.45
C ALA A 76 4.03 -5.98 -10.32
N LEU A 77 4.46 -5.64 -9.10
CA LEU A 77 5.38 -4.52 -8.88
C LEU A 77 6.78 -4.79 -9.44
N GLN A 78 7.26 -6.03 -9.35
CA GLN A 78 8.54 -6.42 -9.97
C GLN A 78 8.49 -6.29 -11.50
N ARG A 79 7.40 -6.76 -12.14
CA ARG A 79 7.22 -6.63 -13.59
C ARG A 79 7.16 -5.16 -14.00
N THR A 80 6.38 -4.34 -13.31
CA THR A 80 6.30 -2.90 -13.55
C THR A 80 7.69 -2.26 -13.49
N GLY A 81 8.45 -2.54 -12.43
CA GLY A 81 9.81 -2.01 -12.26
C GLY A 81 10.79 -2.49 -13.35
N ARG A 82 10.64 -3.75 -13.81
CA ARG A 82 11.49 -4.33 -14.87
C ARG A 82 11.35 -3.58 -16.20
N TYR A 83 10.17 -3.03 -16.51
CA TYR A 83 9.97 -2.21 -17.71
C TYR A 83 10.27 -0.73 -17.46
N TYR A 84 9.80 -0.21 -16.34
CA TYR A 84 9.90 1.22 -16.05
C TYR A 84 11.34 1.68 -15.78
N VAL A 85 12.10 0.95 -14.96
CA VAL A 85 13.44 1.40 -14.54
C VAL A 85 14.42 1.51 -15.70
N PRO A 86 14.55 0.52 -16.62
CA PRO A 86 15.43 0.65 -17.79
C PRO A 86 14.99 1.79 -18.70
N TRP A 87 13.69 1.95 -18.95
CA TRP A 87 13.14 3.03 -19.76
C TRP A 87 13.46 4.40 -19.15
N PHE A 88 13.21 4.58 -17.85
CA PHE A 88 13.51 5.82 -17.13
C PHE A 88 15.02 6.14 -17.15
N ASN A 89 15.85 5.14 -16.90
CA ASN A 89 17.29 5.30 -16.92
C ASN A 89 17.80 5.69 -18.31
N ALA A 90 17.29 5.08 -19.38
CA ALA A 90 17.63 5.44 -20.75
C ALA A 90 17.21 6.87 -21.08
N LYS A 91 15.97 7.27 -20.72
CA LYS A 91 15.44 8.62 -20.96
C LYS A 91 16.30 9.72 -20.29
N TYR A 92 16.79 9.46 -19.08
CA TYR A 92 17.50 10.47 -18.28
C TYR A 92 19.02 10.25 -18.17
N GLY A 93 19.60 9.37 -18.99
CA GLY A 93 21.04 9.11 -18.98
C GLY A 93 21.55 8.57 -17.65
N ARG A 94 20.74 7.75 -16.95
CA ARG A 94 21.05 7.20 -15.62
C ARG A 94 21.41 5.71 -15.72
N SER A 95 22.06 5.22 -14.66
CA SER A 95 22.32 3.80 -14.45
C SER A 95 21.96 3.38 -13.02
N GLY A 96 21.83 2.07 -12.80
CA GLY A 96 21.58 1.51 -11.47
C GLY A 96 20.12 1.56 -11.02
N SER A 97 19.90 1.36 -9.73
CA SER A 97 18.56 1.30 -9.14
C SER A 97 17.88 2.67 -9.12
N LEU A 98 16.60 2.68 -9.51
CA LEU A 98 15.74 3.85 -9.37
C LEU A 98 15.04 3.85 -8.01
N PHE A 99 14.67 2.67 -7.50
CA PHE A 99 13.94 2.52 -6.25
C PHE A 99 14.88 2.28 -5.06
N GLY A 100 14.56 2.90 -3.91
CA GLY A 100 15.26 2.78 -2.64
C GLY A 100 15.04 1.43 -1.94
N GLY A 101 15.31 0.34 -2.64
CA GLY A 101 15.12 -1.00 -2.14
C GLY A 101 13.72 -1.57 -2.42
N ARG A 102 13.30 -2.56 -1.62
CA ARG A 102 11.99 -3.21 -1.78
C ARG A 102 10.86 -2.30 -1.30
N PHE A 103 9.70 -2.32 -1.97
CA PHE A 103 8.50 -1.63 -1.50
C PHE A 103 8.13 -2.02 -0.07
N LYS A 104 7.52 -1.10 0.68
CA LYS A 104 6.90 -1.35 1.98
C LYS A 104 5.45 -1.73 1.78
N THR A 105 4.92 -2.58 2.64
CA THR A 105 3.50 -2.93 2.57
C THR A 105 2.97 -3.38 3.93
N ALA A 106 1.68 -3.13 4.15
CA ALA A 106 0.91 -3.63 5.28
C ALA A 106 -0.46 -4.12 4.81
N VAL A 107 -0.93 -5.24 5.33
CA VAL A 107 -2.30 -5.71 5.12
C VAL A 107 -3.26 -4.87 5.95
N ILE A 108 -4.43 -4.54 5.37
CA ILE A 108 -5.41 -3.63 5.95
C ILE A 108 -6.70 -4.39 6.26
N GLU A 109 -7.27 -4.18 7.45
CA GLU A 109 -8.64 -4.62 7.77
C GLU A 109 -9.63 -3.78 6.96
N ALA A 110 -10.28 -4.42 5.99
CA ALA A 110 -11.08 -3.71 5.01
C ALA A 110 -12.22 -2.91 5.66
N GLY A 111 -13.05 -3.55 6.50
CA GLY A 111 -14.26 -2.93 7.06
C GLY A 111 -14.00 -1.63 7.83
N ALA A 112 -12.90 -1.57 8.58
CA ALA A 112 -12.60 -0.42 9.43
C ALA A 112 -11.68 0.63 8.78
N PHE A 113 -10.77 0.21 7.88
CA PHE A 113 -9.68 1.08 7.44
C PHE A 113 -9.60 1.30 5.93
N PHE A 114 -10.39 0.61 5.11
CA PHE A 114 -10.27 0.69 3.66
C PHE A 114 -10.46 2.12 3.13
N LEU A 115 -11.59 2.75 3.43
CA LEU A 115 -11.89 4.11 2.96
C LEU A 115 -10.94 5.15 3.57
N GLN A 116 -10.52 4.94 4.83
CA GLN A 116 -9.51 5.80 5.46
C GLN A 116 -8.15 5.69 4.76
N CYS A 117 -7.77 4.49 4.30
CA CYS A 117 -6.54 4.29 3.52
C CYS A 117 -6.64 4.90 2.12
N CYS A 118 -7.80 4.80 1.44
CA CYS A 118 -8.03 5.49 0.17
C CYS A 118 -7.82 7.00 0.37
N GLN A 119 -8.53 7.60 1.32
CA GLN A 119 -8.41 9.01 1.67
C GLN A 119 -6.97 9.39 2.03
N TYR A 120 -6.30 8.57 2.87
CA TYR A 120 -4.92 8.80 3.27
C TYR A 120 -3.99 8.88 2.05
N ILE A 121 -4.09 7.92 1.14
CA ILE A 121 -3.27 7.83 -0.07
C ILE A 121 -3.56 9.03 -0.99
N GLU A 122 -4.80 9.28 -1.31
CA GLU A 122 -5.20 10.29 -2.30
C GLU A 122 -4.96 11.73 -1.84
N CYS A 123 -4.99 11.98 -0.52
CA CYS A 123 -4.79 13.31 0.05
C CYS A 123 -3.36 13.54 0.58
N VAL A 124 -2.39 12.64 0.32
CA VAL A 124 -1.02 12.79 0.85
C VAL A 124 -0.31 14.03 0.30
N ALA A 125 -0.53 14.39 -0.95
CA ALA A 125 0.08 15.57 -1.56
C ALA A 125 -0.29 16.85 -0.82
N SER A 126 -1.57 17.03 -0.49
CA SER A 126 -2.05 18.19 0.26
C SER A 126 -1.42 18.30 1.65
N ARG A 127 -1.05 17.17 2.27
CA ARG A 127 -0.42 17.13 3.59
C ARG A 127 1.08 17.38 3.57
N GLU A 128 1.76 16.88 2.54
CA GLU A 128 3.22 16.99 2.41
C GLU A 128 3.64 18.29 1.69
N GLY A 129 2.69 19.16 1.34
CA GLY A 129 2.93 20.43 0.65
C GLY A 129 3.49 20.26 -0.76
N GLY A 130 3.25 19.10 -1.37
CA GLY A 130 3.69 18.77 -2.73
C GLY A 130 2.53 18.61 -3.69
N ASP A 131 2.80 18.71 -4.98
CA ASP A 131 1.82 18.46 -6.03
C ASP A 131 1.79 16.96 -6.37
N ALA A 132 0.59 16.38 -6.37
CA ALA A 132 0.38 15.07 -6.94
C ALA A 132 0.49 15.17 -8.47
N LEU A 133 1.34 14.34 -9.06
CA LEU A 133 1.41 14.24 -10.51
C LEU A 133 0.18 13.54 -11.07
N GLN A 134 -0.33 12.54 -10.36
CA GLN A 134 -1.59 11.83 -10.65
C GLN A 134 -2.08 11.10 -9.41
N SER A 135 -3.40 11.02 -9.21
CA SER A 135 -4.04 10.20 -8.18
C SER A 135 -5.39 9.65 -8.66
N SER A 136 -5.87 8.62 -7.98
CA SER A 136 -7.20 8.05 -8.21
C SER A 136 -8.35 8.90 -7.66
N TYR A 137 -8.09 10.00 -6.97
CA TYR A 137 -9.12 10.84 -6.38
C TYR A 137 -10.15 11.32 -7.42
N ALA A 138 -9.68 11.78 -8.60
CA ALA A 138 -10.56 12.23 -9.68
C ALA A 138 -11.53 11.14 -10.18
N HIS A 139 -11.11 9.86 -10.13
CA HIS A 139 -11.97 8.72 -10.44
C HIS A 139 -13.07 8.55 -9.37
N HIS A 140 -12.70 8.57 -8.09
CA HIS A 140 -13.64 8.33 -7.00
C HIS A 140 -14.68 9.44 -6.81
N ILE A 141 -14.40 10.67 -7.29
CA ILE A 141 -15.36 11.78 -7.26
C ILE A 141 -16.04 12.04 -8.62
N GLY A 142 -15.91 11.11 -9.58
CA GLY A 142 -16.63 11.14 -10.86
C GLY A 142 -16.12 12.14 -11.89
N LEU A 143 -14.95 12.75 -11.71
CA LEU A 143 -14.37 13.69 -12.67
C LEU A 143 -13.69 13.00 -13.85
N HIS A 144 -13.19 11.78 -13.65
CA HIS A 144 -12.46 11.04 -14.67
C HIS A 144 -12.54 9.53 -14.41
N ILE A 145 -12.78 8.73 -15.43
CA ILE A 145 -12.72 7.27 -15.33
C ILE A 145 -11.29 6.82 -15.52
N ASP A 146 -10.69 6.25 -14.46
CA ASP A 146 -9.34 5.71 -14.51
C ASP A 146 -9.38 4.18 -14.71
N PRO A 147 -8.90 3.67 -15.86
CA PRO A 147 -8.92 2.24 -16.16
C PRO A 147 -7.95 1.39 -15.31
N LEU A 148 -7.12 2.02 -14.47
CA LEU A 148 -6.28 1.34 -13.50
C LEU A 148 -7.06 0.92 -12.26
N ILE A 149 -8.16 1.63 -11.93
CA ILE A 149 -8.92 1.43 -10.71
C ILE A 149 -9.93 0.29 -10.86
N ALA A 150 -9.94 -0.56 -9.86
CA ALA A 150 -10.99 -1.56 -9.61
C ALA A 150 -11.73 -1.17 -8.34
N ASP A 151 -12.96 -0.70 -8.49
CA ASP A 151 -13.80 -0.31 -7.37
C ASP A 151 -13.97 -1.45 -6.37
N HIS A 152 -13.83 -1.14 -5.10
CA HIS A 152 -14.05 -2.10 -4.02
C HIS A 152 -15.50 -2.07 -3.54
N ALA A 153 -16.00 -3.20 -3.01
CA ALA A 153 -17.36 -3.30 -2.50
C ALA A 153 -17.71 -2.23 -1.45
N LEU A 154 -16.74 -1.79 -0.63
CA LEU A 154 -16.93 -0.73 0.34
C LEU A 154 -17.10 0.68 -0.29
N TYR A 155 -16.51 0.92 -1.47
CA TYR A 155 -16.81 2.13 -2.24
C TYR A 155 -18.22 2.04 -2.84
N TRP A 156 -18.59 0.88 -3.39
CA TRP A 156 -19.96 0.66 -3.88
C TRP A 156 -21.04 0.84 -2.80
N ALA A 157 -20.72 0.49 -1.55
CA ALA A 157 -21.63 0.63 -0.41
C ALA A 157 -21.87 2.09 0.02
N LEU A 158 -21.13 3.07 -0.51
CA LEU A 158 -21.33 4.49 -0.21
C LEU A 158 -22.62 5.06 -0.80
N GLY A 159 -23.21 4.42 -1.81
CA GLY A 159 -24.47 4.86 -2.39
C GLY A 159 -24.97 3.97 -3.52
N ASN A 160 -26.27 4.01 -3.78
CA ASN A 160 -26.91 3.17 -4.77
C ASN A 160 -26.70 3.64 -6.22
N THR A 161 -26.33 4.90 -6.41
CA THR A 161 -26.02 5.49 -7.72
C THR A 161 -24.58 5.98 -7.77
N PRO A 162 -23.96 6.07 -8.96
CA PRO A 162 -22.63 6.67 -9.10
C PRO A 162 -22.53 8.03 -8.43
N PHE A 163 -23.48 8.91 -8.71
CA PHE A 163 -23.52 10.26 -8.16
C PHE A 163 -23.56 10.28 -6.62
N GLN A 164 -24.34 9.39 -5.99
CA GLN A 164 -24.39 9.28 -4.53
C GLN A 164 -23.05 8.81 -3.95
N ARG A 165 -22.38 7.84 -4.60
CA ARG A 165 -21.09 7.32 -4.15
C ARG A 165 -20.01 8.39 -4.25
N GLU A 166 -19.95 9.07 -5.39
CA GLU A 166 -18.98 10.14 -5.65
C GLU A 166 -19.13 11.30 -4.65
N ALA A 167 -20.37 11.74 -4.40
CA ALA A 167 -20.66 12.77 -3.42
C ALA A 167 -20.31 12.34 -2.00
N ALA A 168 -20.64 11.10 -1.60
CA ALA A 168 -20.32 10.57 -0.28
C ALA A 168 -18.81 10.41 -0.08
N TYR A 169 -18.10 9.96 -1.13
CA TYR A 169 -16.64 9.85 -1.08
C TYR A 169 -15.97 11.22 -0.97
N LYS A 170 -16.42 12.20 -1.74
CA LYS A 170 -15.95 13.58 -1.65
C LYS A 170 -16.10 14.14 -0.24
N LEU A 171 -17.28 13.99 0.38
CA LEU A 171 -17.51 14.38 1.78
C LEU A 171 -16.59 13.64 2.76
N THR A 172 -16.27 12.38 2.50
CA THR A 172 -15.31 11.63 3.32
C THR A 172 -13.91 12.24 3.23
N CYS A 173 -13.48 12.65 2.04
CA CYS A 173 -12.18 13.29 1.85
C CYS A 173 -12.09 14.71 2.42
N GLU A 174 -13.20 15.46 2.45
CA GLU A 174 -13.30 16.78 3.07
C GLU A 174 -13.15 16.72 4.61
N ARG A 175 -13.51 15.58 5.22
CA ARG A 175 -13.29 15.33 6.64
C ARG A 175 -11.84 14.88 6.85
N ALA A 176 -11.01 15.76 7.39
CA ALA A 176 -9.62 15.43 7.64
C ALA A 176 -9.47 14.20 8.54
N LEU A 177 -8.56 13.30 8.18
CA LEU A 177 -8.13 12.23 9.09
C LEU A 177 -7.45 12.84 10.32
N THR A 178 -7.73 12.26 11.49
CA THR A 178 -7.03 12.66 12.72
C THR A 178 -5.54 12.31 12.64
N ALA A 179 -4.71 13.03 13.40
CA ALA A 179 -3.28 12.73 13.49
C ALA A 179 -3.00 11.28 13.93
N ALA A 180 -3.83 10.74 14.82
CA ALA A 180 -3.73 9.35 15.28
C ALA A 180 -4.01 8.35 14.15
N GLN A 181 -5.04 8.59 13.32
CA GLN A 181 -5.37 7.75 12.17
C GLN A 181 -4.25 7.79 11.13
N MET A 182 -3.77 8.97 10.79
CA MET A 182 -2.65 9.14 9.84
C MET A 182 -1.40 8.42 10.33
N HIS A 183 -1.02 8.62 11.59
CA HIS A 183 0.13 7.93 12.19
C HIS A 183 -0.03 6.40 12.21
N ALA A 184 -1.23 5.90 12.50
CA ALA A 184 -1.50 4.45 12.49
C ALA A 184 -1.32 3.86 11.09
N ILE A 185 -1.84 4.51 10.04
CA ILE A 185 -1.71 4.07 8.64
C ILE A 185 -0.23 4.11 8.21
N GLU A 186 0.45 5.22 8.44
CA GLU A 186 1.85 5.37 8.08
C GLU A 186 2.75 4.37 8.82
N ALA A 187 2.61 4.27 10.15
CA ALA A 187 3.41 3.37 10.97
C ALA A 187 3.22 1.90 10.56
N SER A 188 1.99 1.50 10.17
CA SER A 188 1.70 0.15 9.72
C SER A 188 2.48 -0.18 8.45
N VAL A 189 2.42 0.65 7.42
CA VAL A 189 3.08 0.37 6.14
C VAL A 189 4.59 0.47 6.24
N LEU A 190 5.13 1.42 7.00
CA LEU A 190 6.58 1.58 7.16
C LEU A 190 7.21 0.43 7.95
N LYS A 191 6.50 -0.10 8.95
CA LYS A 191 6.96 -1.23 9.79
C LYS A 191 6.56 -2.59 9.22
N GLY A 192 5.61 -2.64 8.28
CA GLY A 192 5.08 -3.87 7.68
C GLY A 192 4.13 -4.64 8.63
N TRP A 193 3.50 -3.96 9.59
CA TRP A 193 2.53 -4.56 10.49
C TRP A 193 1.10 -4.39 9.99
N PRO A 194 0.21 -5.38 10.21
CA PRO A 194 -1.20 -5.25 9.85
C PRO A 194 -1.87 -4.05 10.51
N LEU A 195 -2.66 -3.31 9.73
CA LEU A 195 -3.54 -2.27 10.21
C LEU A 195 -4.94 -2.84 10.43
N GLY A 196 -5.35 -2.92 11.68
CA GLY A 196 -6.63 -3.50 12.06
C GLY A 196 -6.76 -3.67 13.56
N GLY A 197 -7.94 -4.09 14.01
CA GLY A 197 -8.22 -4.42 15.40
C GLY A 197 -7.54 -5.72 15.86
N ASP A 198 -7.62 -5.99 17.15
CA ASP A 198 -6.96 -7.17 17.74
C ASP A 198 -7.57 -8.49 17.22
N ALA A 199 -8.88 -8.52 17.00
CA ALA A 199 -9.57 -9.68 16.41
C ALA A 199 -9.06 -9.98 14.99
N PHE A 200 -8.88 -8.95 14.15
CA PHE A 200 -8.31 -9.09 12.82
C PHE A 200 -6.87 -9.61 12.87
N LYS A 201 -6.03 -9.05 13.73
CA LYS A 201 -4.64 -9.49 13.92
C LYS A 201 -4.55 -10.93 14.41
N ALA A 202 -5.43 -11.32 15.35
CA ALA A 202 -5.52 -12.70 15.84
C ALA A 202 -5.97 -13.68 14.75
N ALA A 203 -6.94 -13.27 13.89
CA ALA A 203 -7.38 -14.06 12.75
C ALA A 203 -6.26 -14.23 11.71
N LEU A 204 -5.49 -13.16 11.44
CA LEU A 204 -4.33 -13.23 10.55
C LEU A 204 -3.25 -14.19 11.09
N ALA A 205 -2.95 -14.13 12.38
CA ALA A 205 -1.95 -15.00 13.01
C ALA A 205 -2.29 -16.49 12.86
N LYS A 206 -3.57 -16.85 12.76
CA LYS A 206 -4.02 -18.23 12.48
C LYS A 206 -3.87 -18.64 11.01
N ARG A 207 -3.83 -17.67 10.09
CA ARG A 207 -3.80 -17.90 8.62
C ARG A 207 -2.40 -17.85 8.02
N THR A 208 -1.40 -17.43 8.79
CA THR A 208 -0.03 -17.26 8.32
C THR A 208 0.97 -17.74 9.35
N THR A 209 2.10 -18.28 8.87
CA THR A 209 3.27 -18.60 9.71
C THR A 209 4.17 -17.38 9.93
N GLN A 210 3.86 -16.26 9.28
CA GLN A 210 4.64 -15.04 9.41
C GLN A 210 4.25 -14.29 10.69
N GLN A 211 5.20 -13.53 11.22
CA GLN A 211 4.96 -12.72 12.40
C GLN A 211 4.00 -11.57 12.10
N VAL A 212 2.87 -11.53 12.79
CA VAL A 212 1.80 -10.53 12.63
C VAL A 212 1.95 -9.35 13.61
N LEU A 213 2.66 -9.55 14.71
CA LEU A 213 2.90 -8.55 15.75
C LEU A 213 4.39 -8.41 16.04
N PRO A 214 4.85 -7.23 16.48
CA PRO A 214 6.22 -7.06 16.94
C PRO A 214 6.54 -8.05 18.05
N ALA A 215 7.70 -8.71 17.99
CA ALA A 215 8.18 -9.49 19.10
C ALA A 215 8.39 -8.58 20.33
N LYS A 216 8.01 -9.05 21.52
CA LYS A 216 8.33 -8.34 22.76
C LYS A 216 9.84 -8.13 22.81
N ARG A 217 10.30 -6.88 22.92
CA ARG A 217 11.71 -6.57 23.15
C ARG A 217 12.06 -7.03 24.58
N GLY A 218 13.06 -7.86 24.70
CA GLY A 218 13.59 -8.31 25.98
C GLY A 218 14.45 -9.56 25.81
N ARG A 219 15.38 -9.75 26.76
CA ARG A 219 16.14 -11.01 26.85
C ARG A 219 15.14 -12.11 27.19
N PRO A 220 15.16 -13.30 26.54
CA PRO A 220 14.33 -14.43 26.94
C PRO A 220 14.52 -14.70 28.44
N ALA A 221 13.45 -14.88 29.17
CA ALA A 221 13.53 -15.25 30.58
C ALA A 221 14.35 -16.54 30.69
N LYS A 222 15.41 -16.51 31.52
CA LYS A 222 16.21 -17.69 31.80
C LYS A 222 15.29 -18.73 32.44
N ALA A 223 15.17 -19.91 31.85
CA ALA A 223 14.43 -21.02 32.46
C ALA A 223 14.95 -21.23 33.89
N ARG A 224 14.06 -21.13 34.89
CA ARG A 224 14.42 -21.52 36.27
C ARG A 224 14.77 -23.00 36.24
N PRO A 225 15.92 -23.41 36.84
CA PRO A 225 16.17 -24.82 37.06
C PRO A 225 15.02 -25.39 37.91
N SER A 226 14.43 -26.48 37.46
CA SER A 226 13.49 -27.24 38.29
C SER A 226 14.23 -27.67 39.55
N ASP A 227 13.76 -27.25 40.73
CA ASP A 227 14.21 -27.77 41.99
C ASP A 227 14.04 -29.31 41.96
N SER A 228 15.17 -30.00 41.84
CA SER A 228 15.22 -31.42 42.06
C SER A 228 14.95 -31.68 43.51
N VAL A 229 13.81 -32.30 43.80
CA VAL A 229 13.46 -32.82 45.12
C VAL A 229 14.49 -33.90 45.45
N PRO A 230 15.22 -33.79 46.56
CA PRO A 230 16.06 -34.92 47.03
C PRO A 230 15.11 -35.93 47.72
N ASN A 231 15.40 -37.17 47.40
CA ASN A 231 14.81 -38.37 47.98
C ASN A 231 15.32 -38.56 49.43
#